data_505ae69155e024fc21193932d9a070e0
#
_entry.id   505ae69155e024fc21193932d9a070e0
#
_cell.length_a   1.000
_cell.length_b   1.000
_cell.length_c   1.000
_cell.angle_alpha   90.00
_cell.angle_beta   90.00
_cell.angle_gamma   90.00
#
_symmetry.space_group_name_H-M   'P 1'
#
loop_
_entity.id
_entity.type
_entity.pdbx_description
1 polymer ?
#
loop_
_entity_poly.entity_id
_entity_poly.type
_entity_poly.pdbx_seq_one_letter_code
_entity_poly.pdbx_strand_id
1 'polypeptide(L)'
;METIDDMAPVMGADGQFHAQDEAVDLSGTKLEAWVALGFFWILGVTVFYQFFTRYVLNDSAAWTEEIARYLLIAVVFTGATIGVIKNNHIQVDFFYKFMPRAMARAVATAVDVLRVGFFAAAAVLTVMMMLKLGSNSRMTMVDLPMNWVYGVCLLGFAAMAFRSVQIALFHHRRGYSVLERPESSMDDK
;
A
#
# COMPACT_ATOMS: atom_id res chain seq x y z
N MET A 1 10.34 -29.90 3.44
CA MET A 1 9.29 -30.69 2.76
C MET A 1 8.31 -31.09 3.86
N GLU A 2 7.55 -30.09 4.32
CA GLU A 2 6.48 -30.28 5.29
C GLU A 2 5.33 -30.95 4.55
N THR A 3 4.99 -32.13 4.99
CA THR A 3 3.93 -32.92 4.38
C THR A 3 2.58 -32.28 4.74
N ILE A 4 1.68 -32.25 3.76
CA ILE A 4 0.28 -31.76 3.86
C ILE A 4 -0.51 -32.39 5.02
N ASP A 5 0.09 -33.34 5.72
CA ASP A 5 -0.50 -34.12 6.80
C ASP A 5 -0.45 -33.42 8.18
N ASP A 6 0.29 -32.32 8.33
CA ASP A 6 0.42 -31.58 9.60
C ASP A 6 -0.61 -30.45 9.77
N MET A 7 -1.49 -30.22 8.80
CA MET A 7 -2.60 -29.30 9.00
C MET A 7 -3.68 -30.00 9.83
N ALA A 8 -3.71 -29.71 11.13
CA ALA A 8 -4.84 -30.10 11.97
C ALA A 8 -6.15 -29.67 11.29
N PRO A 9 -7.16 -30.55 11.22
CA PRO A 9 -8.39 -30.24 10.54
C PRO A 9 -9.01 -28.97 11.17
N VAL A 10 -9.27 -27.98 10.33
CA VAL A 10 -9.84 -26.66 10.74
C VAL A 10 -11.16 -26.82 11.51
N MET A 11 -11.78 -28.01 11.42
CA MET A 11 -13.01 -28.37 12.10
C MET A 11 -12.73 -29.59 12.99
N GLY A 12 -12.80 -29.38 14.30
CA GLY A 12 -12.66 -30.47 15.28
C GLY A 12 -13.79 -31.49 15.15
N ALA A 13 -13.58 -32.69 15.70
CA ALA A 13 -14.60 -33.74 15.75
C ALA A 13 -15.86 -33.32 16.54
N ASP A 14 -15.78 -32.24 17.30
CA ASP A 14 -16.86 -31.57 18.04
C ASP A 14 -17.66 -30.57 17.21
N GLY A 15 -17.31 -30.37 15.92
CA GLY A 15 -17.95 -29.41 15.03
C GLY A 15 -17.56 -27.96 15.28
N GLN A 16 -16.57 -27.69 16.14
CA GLN A 16 -16.06 -26.33 16.38
C GLN A 16 -14.89 -26.03 15.46
N PHE A 17 -14.82 -24.77 15.01
CA PHE A 17 -13.68 -24.27 14.24
C PHE A 17 -12.50 -23.99 15.19
N HIS A 18 -11.44 -24.76 15.07
CA HIS A 18 -10.16 -24.47 15.69
C HIS A 18 -9.31 -23.65 14.72
N ALA A 19 -9.49 -22.31 14.74
CA ALA A 19 -8.54 -21.43 14.08
C ALA A 19 -7.24 -21.46 14.90
N GLN A 20 -6.19 -22.08 14.37
CA GLN A 20 -4.85 -21.87 14.90
C GLN A 20 -4.42 -20.49 14.41
N ASP A 21 -4.41 -19.51 15.32
CA ASP A 21 -3.77 -18.23 15.07
C ASP A 21 -2.26 -18.48 14.96
N GLU A 22 -1.75 -18.62 13.74
CA GLU A 22 -0.32 -18.55 13.51
C GLU A 22 0.19 -17.22 14.06
N ALA A 23 1.20 -17.29 14.93
CA ALA A 23 1.85 -16.10 15.45
C ALA A 23 2.41 -15.29 14.28
N VAL A 24 1.81 -14.11 14.02
CA VAL A 24 2.24 -13.24 12.93
C VAL A 24 3.66 -12.78 13.23
N ASP A 25 4.62 -13.25 12.44
CA ASP A 25 6.01 -12.79 12.54
C ASP A 25 6.12 -11.35 12.02
N LEU A 26 6.32 -10.42 12.94
CA LEU A 26 6.51 -8.99 12.67
C LEU A 26 7.97 -8.62 12.41
N SER A 27 8.91 -9.57 12.50
CA SER A 27 10.35 -9.30 12.36
C SER A 27 10.72 -8.78 10.95
N GLY A 28 9.92 -9.11 9.94
CA GLY A 28 10.08 -8.66 8.55
C GLY A 28 9.38 -7.33 8.22
N THR A 29 8.71 -6.68 9.19
CA THR A 29 7.98 -5.45 8.91
C THR A 29 8.94 -4.27 8.71
N LYS A 30 8.83 -3.62 7.54
CA LYS A 30 9.64 -2.46 7.19
C LYS A 30 9.14 -1.20 7.89
N LEU A 31 10.03 -0.20 8.01
CA LEU A 31 9.73 1.08 8.65
C LEU A 31 8.46 1.74 8.08
N GLU A 32 8.23 1.57 6.77
CA GLU A 32 7.05 2.11 6.09
C GLU A 32 5.73 1.60 6.71
N ALA A 33 5.70 0.34 7.17
CA ALA A 33 4.52 -0.24 7.81
C ALA A 33 4.25 0.38 9.18
N TRP A 34 5.28 0.64 9.96
CA TRP A 34 5.16 1.30 11.27
C TRP A 34 4.70 2.74 11.14
N VAL A 35 5.18 3.46 10.11
CA VAL A 35 4.74 4.82 9.80
C VAL A 35 3.27 4.83 9.38
N ALA A 36 2.85 3.91 8.50
CA ALA A 36 1.44 3.78 8.11
C ALA A 36 0.54 3.46 9.29
N LEU A 37 0.97 2.55 10.18
CA LEU A 37 0.26 2.20 11.41
C LEU A 37 0.15 3.40 12.35
N GLY A 38 1.21 4.19 12.48
CA GLY A 38 1.20 5.42 13.28
C GLY A 38 0.16 6.43 12.78
N PHE A 39 0.13 6.70 11.47
CA PHE A 39 -0.91 7.55 10.88
C PHE A 39 -2.32 6.98 11.06
N PHE A 40 -2.48 5.67 10.95
CA PHE A 40 -3.75 5.00 11.17
C PHE A 40 -4.26 5.19 12.61
N TRP A 41 -3.40 5.05 13.62
CA TRP A 41 -3.77 5.30 15.01
C TRP A 41 -4.14 6.75 15.27
N ILE A 42 -3.37 7.71 14.73
CA ILE A 42 -3.69 9.15 14.85
C ILE A 42 -5.03 9.44 14.19
N LEU A 43 -5.30 8.86 13.01
CA LEU A 43 -6.60 8.95 12.34
C LEU A 43 -7.72 8.40 13.23
N GLY A 44 -7.53 7.21 13.81
CA GLY A 44 -8.50 6.57 14.70
C GLY A 44 -8.85 7.45 15.91
N VAL A 45 -7.84 8.00 16.57
CA VAL A 45 -8.03 8.93 17.70
C VAL A 45 -8.75 10.21 17.25
N THR A 46 -8.39 10.77 16.10
CA THR A 46 -9.02 11.99 15.56
C THR A 46 -10.51 11.76 15.26
N VAL A 47 -10.84 10.64 14.62
CA VAL A 47 -12.24 10.28 14.31
C VAL A 47 -13.02 9.97 15.59
N PHE A 48 -12.42 9.29 16.56
CA PHE A 48 -13.04 9.06 17.86
C PHE A 48 -13.32 10.37 18.57
N TYR A 49 -12.36 11.29 18.62
CA TYR A 49 -12.54 12.62 19.19
C TYR A 49 -13.65 13.40 18.49
N GLN A 50 -13.72 13.36 17.16
CA GLN A 50 -14.79 13.98 16.37
C GLN A 50 -16.17 13.44 16.76
N PHE A 51 -16.28 12.12 16.86
CA PHE A 51 -17.52 11.48 17.28
C PHE A 51 -17.92 11.90 18.70
N PHE A 52 -16.96 11.88 19.63
CA PHE A 52 -17.19 12.23 21.03
C PHE A 52 -17.66 13.69 21.17
N THR A 53 -16.97 14.64 20.54
CA THR A 53 -17.35 16.06 20.59
C THR A 53 -18.72 16.30 20.01
N ARG A 54 -19.05 15.65 18.91
CA ARG A 54 -20.33 15.81 18.21
C ARG A 54 -21.51 15.25 18.99
N TYR A 55 -21.38 14.05 19.56
CA TYR A 55 -22.52 13.35 20.17
C TYR A 55 -22.58 13.43 21.69
N VAL A 56 -21.45 13.62 22.36
CA VAL A 56 -21.41 13.73 23.84
C VAL A 56 -21.38 15.18 24.29
N LEU A 57 -20.53 15.99 23.66
CA LEU A 57 -20.38 17.41 24.04
C LEU A 57 -21.33 18.33 23.27
N ASN A 58 -22.02 17.82 22.25
CA ASN A 58 -22.91 18.60 21.39
C ASN A 58 -22.23 19.81 20.73
N ASP A 59 -20.91 19.74 20.58
CA ASP A 59 -20.04 20.76 19.97
C ASP A 59 -19.23 20.11 18.84
N SER A 60 -19.51 20.48 17.61
CA SER A 60 -18.88 19.88 16.43
C SER A 60 -17.54 20.56 16.14
N ALA A 61 -16.44 19.88 16.46
CA ALA A 61 -15.09 20.31 16.10
C ALA A 61 -14.84 20.13 14.58
N ALA A 62 -15.29 21.07 13.77
CA ALA A 62 -15.24 20.97 12.29
C ALA A 62 -13.82 20.76 11.72
N TRP A 63 -12.78 21.25 12.41
CA TRP A 63 -11.39 21.04 12.02
C TRP A 63 -10.95 19.56 12.04
N THR A 64 -11.58 18.74 12.85
CA THR A 64 -11.23 17.31 12.95
C THR A 64 -11.60 16.55 11.69
N GLU A 65 -12.68 16.96 11.00
CA GLU A 65 -13.08 16.36 9.71
C GLU A 65 -12.02 16.62 8.64
N GLU A 66 -11.49 17.83 8.59
CA GLU A 66 -10.45 18.18 7.64
C GLU A 66 -9.15 17.42 7.92
N ILE A 67 -8.72 17.37 9.18
CA ILE A 67 -7.53 16.63 9.60
C ILE A 67 -7.69 15.13 9.33
N ALA A 68 -8.86 14.54 9.65
CA ALA A 68 -9.11 13.13 9.40
C ALA A 68 -8.99 12.78 7.90
N ARG A 69 -9.47 13.65 7.00
CA ARG A 69 -9.34 13.48 5.54
C ARG A 69 -7.88 13.47 5.11
N TYR A 70 -7.06 14.35 5.64
CA TYR A 70 -5.63 14.42 5.29
C TYR A 70 -4.84 13.26 5.90
N LEU A 71 -5.17 12.84 7.11
CA LEU A 71 -4.59 11.64 7.71
C LEU A 71 -4.97 10.38 6.93
N LEU A 72 -6.21 10.29 6.44
CA LEU A 72 -6.63 9.18 5.58
C LEU A 72 -5.79 9.13 4.29
N ILE A 73 -5.54 10.26 3.65
CA ILE A 73 -4.66 10.36 2.49
C ILE A 73 -3.25 9.86 2.87
N ALA A 74 -2.70 10.29 4.00
CA ALA A 74 -1.38 9.85 4.46
C ALA A 74 -1.33 8.33 4.69
N VAL A 75 -2.34 7.74 5.34
CA VAL A 75 -2.45 6.28 5.55
C VAL A 75 -2.48 5.54 4.22
N VAL A 76 -3.31 6.01 3.27
CA VAL A 76 -3.44 5.36 1.95
C VAL A 76 -2.11 5.40 1.20
N PHE A 77 -1.44 6.54 1.12
CA PHE A 77 -0.19 6.66 0.37
C PHE A 77 0.97 5.91 1.00
N THR A 78 1.09 5.93 2.33
CA THR A 78 2.12 5.14 3.04
C THR A 78 1.82 3.64 2.97
N GLY A 79 0.56 3.24 3.11
CA GLY A 79 0.11 1.85 3.00
C GLY A 79 0.25 1.28 1.58
N ALA A 80 -0.06 2.08 0.55
CA ALA A 80 0.09 1.67 -0.85
C ALA A 80 1.54 1.31 -1.21
N THR A 81 2.52 1.98 -0.60
CA THR A 81 3.95 1.65 -0.78
C THR A 81 4.25 0.20 -0.36
N ILE A 82 3.61 -0.28 0.71
CA ILE A 82 3.76 -1.67 1.19
C ILE A 82 3.15 -2.65 0.17
N GLY A 83 2.00 -2.30 -0.43
CA GLY A 83 1.37 -3.10 -1.48
C GLY A 83 2.28 -3.29 -2.69
N VAL A 84 3.02 -2.26 -3.08
CA VAL A 84 4.02 -2.34 -4.17
C VAL A 84 5.16 -3.28 -3.79
N ILE A 85 5.65 -3.23 -2.53
CA ILE A 85 6.75 -4.08 -2.06
C ILE A 85 6.36 -5.55 -2.04
N LYS A 86 5.17 -5.86 -1.51
CA LYS A 86 4.66 -7.23 -1.41
C LYS A 86 4.20 -7.81 -2.75
N ASN A 87 4.22 -7.00 -3.81
CA ASN A 87 3.70 -7.34 -5.15
C ASN A 87 2.27 -7.92 -5.10
N ASN A 88 1.50 -7.53 -4.07
CA ASN A 88 0.14 -8.02 -3.80
C ASN A 88 -0.93 -7.32 -4.67
N HIS A 89 -0.54 -6.75 -5.81
CA HIS A 89 -1.54 -6.35 -6.80
C HIS A 89 -2.20 -7.63 -7.34
N ILE A 90 -3.52 -7.60 -7.50
CA ILE A 90 -4.29 -8.70 -8.06
C ILE A 90 -3.59 -9.14 -9.35
N GLN A 91 -2.87 -10.25 -9.27
CA GLN A 91 -2.14 -10.80 -10.39
C GLN A 91 -3.10 -11.76 -11.08
N VAL A 92 -3.35 -11.52 -12.34
CA VAL A 92 -4.18 -12.43 -13.15
C VAL A 92 -3.27 -13.54 -13.68
N ASP A 93 -2.72 -14.34 -12.76
CA ASP A 93 -1.78 -15.44 -13.07
C ASP A 93 -2.37 -16.47 -14.04
N PHE A 94 -3.71 -16.52 -14.09
CA PHE A 94 -4.43 -17.44 -14.98
C PHE A 94 -4.07 -17.24 -16.44
N PHE A 95 -3.91 -15.99 -16.92
CA PHE A 95 -3.57 -15.72 -18.31
C PHE A 95 -2.14 -16.15 -18.66
N TYR A 96 -1.20 -16.06 -17.71
CA TYR A 96 0.19 -16.44 -17.94
C TYR A 96 0.37 -17.94 -18.18
N LYS A 97 -0.52 -18.80 -17.63
CA LYS A 97 -0.51 -20.26 -17.85
C LYS A 97 -0.79 -20.65 -19.30
N PHE A 98 -1.51 -19.83 -20.05
CA PHE A 98 -1.87 -20.10 -21.44
C PHE A 98 -0.96 -19.42 -22.46
N MET A 99 -0.05 -18.56 -22.01
CA MET A 99 0.84 -17.82 -22.91
C MET A 99 2.17 -18.55 -23.14
N PRO A 100 2.72 -18.51 -24.38
CA PRO A 100 4.09 -18.97 -24.63
C PRO A 100 5.08 -18.08 -23.84
N ARG A 101 6.17 -18.69 -23.33
CA ARG A 101 7.16 -18.03 -22.44
C ARG A 101 7.69 -16.69 -22.95
N ALA A 102 7.90 -16.56 -24.25
CA ALA A 102 8.38 -15.32 -24.87
C ALA A 102 7.36 -14.18 -24.73
N MET A 103 6.08 -14.49 -24.93
CA MET A 103 4.98 -13.52 -24.82
C MET A 103 4.72 -13.14 -23.35
N ALA A 104 4.75 -14.11 -22.44
CA ALA A 104 4.63 -13.88 -21.00
C ALA A 104 5.71 -12.92 -20.48
N ARG A 105 6.97 -13.11 -20.92
CA ARG A 105 8.08 -12.20 -20.58
C ARG A 105 7.88 -10.79 -21.14
N ALA A 106 7.47 -10.66 -22.40
CA ALA A 106 7.21 -9.36 -23.01
C ALA A 106 6.10 -8.60 -22.29
N VAL A 107 5.00 -9.27 -21.94
CA VAL A 107 3.88 -8.69 -21.21
C VAL A 107 4.32 -8.30 -19.79
N ALA A 108 5.05 -9.16 -19.08
CA ALA A 108 5.54 -8.84 -17.73
C ALA A 108 6.46 -7.61 -17.73
N THR A 109 7.37 -7.51 -18.71
CA THR A 109 8.24 -6.33 -18.86
C THR A 109 7.43 -5.08 -19.20
N ALA A 110 6.43 -5.19 -20.07
CA ALA A 110 5.54 -4.07 -20.40
C ALA A 110 4.76 -3.56 -19.18
N VAL A 111 4.26 -4.48 -18.35
CA VAL A 111 3.59 -4.13 -17.08
C VAL A 111 4.53 -3.42 -16.12
N ASP A 112 5.76 -3.90 -15.96
CA ASP A 112 6.77 -3.25 -15.09
C ASP A 112 7.08 -1.83 -15.59
N VAL A 113 7.29 -1.63 -16.88
CA VAL A 113 7.54 -0.31 -17.49
C VAL A 113 6.34 0.62 -17.29
N LEU A 114 5.13 0.12 -17.55
CA LEU A 114 3.89 0.89 -17.39
C LEU A 114 3.68 1.31 -15.93
N ARG A 115 3.95 0.42 -14.98
CA ARG A 115 3.86 0.71 -13.54
C ARG A 115 4.83 1.80 -13.11
N VAL A 116 6.10 1.70 -13.50
CA VAL A 116 7.12 2.72 -13.23
C VAL A 116 6.72 4.05 -13.87
N GLY A 117 6.31 4.02 -15.15
CA GLY A 117 5.87 5.21 -15.87
C GLY A 117 4.67 5.89 -15.21
N PHE A 118 3.70 5.10 -14.76
CA PHE A 118 2.52 5.63 -14.08
C PHE A 118 2.87 6.36 -12.77
N PHE A 119 3.66 5.73 -11.88
CA PHE A 119 4.03 6.36 -10.62
C PHE A 119 4.96 7.58 -10.81
N ALA A 120 5.87 7.51 -11.79
CA ALA A 120 6.71 8.64 -12.13
C ALA A 120 5.88 9.83 -12.69
N ALA A 121 4.94 9.56 -13.60
CA ALA A 121 4.03 10.58 -14.11
C ALA A 121 3.17 11.19 -13.00
N ALA A 122 2.62 10.37 -12.10
CA ALA A 122 1.84 10.83 -10.96
C ALA A 122 2.66 11.73 -10.02
N ALA A 123 3.93 11.39 -9.76
CA ALA A 123 4.84 12.22 -8.97
C ALA A 123 5.09 13.57 -9.67
N VAL A 124 5.37 13.57 -10.97
CA VAL A 124 5.58 14.80 -11.75
C VAL A 124 4.33 15.69 -11.76
N LEU A 125 3.16 15.09 -11.98
CA LEU A 125 1.88 15.84 -11.94
C LEU A 125 1.63 16.46 -10.56
N THR A 126 1.97 15.74 -9.48
CA THR A 126 1.86 16.26 -8.11
C THR A 126 2.77 17.46 -7.90
N VAL A 127 4.03 17.40 -8.37
CA VAL A 127 4.95 18.56 -8.33
C VAL A 127 4.39 19.73 -9.13
N MET A 128 3.90 19.49 -10.35
CA MET A 128 3.29 20.55 -11.17
C MET A 128 2.09 21.20 -10.47
N MET A 129 1.30 20.39 -9.76
CA MET A 129 0.15 20.89 -8.98
C MET A 129 0.62 21.76 -7.80
N MET A 130 1.64 21.32 -7.06
CA MET A 130 2.24 22.12 -5.98
C MET A 130 2.76 23.47 -6.47
N LEU A 131 3.42 23.49 -7.63
CA LEU A 131 3.93 24.72 -8.22
C LEU A 131 2.81 25.69 -8.67
N LYS A 132 1.69 25.14 -9.19
CA LYS A 132 0.53 25.94 -9.61
C LYS A 132 -0.26 26.50 -8.44
N LEU A 133 -0.45 25.73 -7.36
CA LEU A 133 -1.18 26.20 -6.19
C LEU A 133 -0.43 27.32 -5.44
N GLY A 134 0.91 27.36 -5.55
CA GLY A 134 1.73 28.30 -4.80
C GLY A 134 1.68 28.07 -3.28
N SER A 135 2.43 28.88 -2.54
CA SER A 135 2.51 28.79 -1.08
C SER A 135 1.31 29.39 -0.34
N ASN A 136 0.40 30.07 -1.06
CA ASN A 136 -0.71 30.80 -0.45
C ASN A 136 -1.98 29.98 -0.26
N SER A 137 -2.06 28.79 -0.84
CA SER A 137 -3.23 27.91 -0.64
C SER A 137 -3.19 27.29 0.76
N ARG A 138 -4.18 27.68 1.58
CA ARG A 138 -4.35 27.20 2.94
C ARG A 138 -5.54 26.24 3.04
N MET A 139 -5.51 25.40 4.05
CA MET A 139 -6.64 24.55 4.41
C MET A 139 -7.80 25.41 4.89
N THR A 140 -9.01 24.89 4.83
CA THR A 140 -10.23 25.70 5.05
C THR A 140 -10.48 25.97 6.53
N MET A 141 -10.27 24.97 7.39
CA MET A 141 -10.56 25.04 8.83
C MET A 141 -9.29 25.13 9.69
N VAL A 142 -8.17 24.64 9.15
CA VAL A 142 -6.87 24.65 9.82
C VAL A 142 -5.95 25.56 9.01
N ASP A 143 -5.34 26.55 9.64
CA ASP A 143 -4.45 27.51 8.96
C ASP A 143 -3.09 26.91 8.60
N LEU A 144 -3.10 25.75 7.95
CA LEU A 144 -1.92 25.04 7.45
C LEU A 144 -1.82 25.15 5.93
N PRO A 145 -0.59 25.24 5.38
CA PRO A 145 -0.40 25.23 3.94
C PRO A 145 -0.85 23.91 3.33
N MET A 146 -1.65 23.95 2.28
CA MET A 146 -2.13 22.75 1.57
C MET A 146 -0.99 21.94 0.93
N ASN A 147 0.16 22.56 0.74
CA ASN A 147 1.37 21.93 0.24
C ASN A 147 1.87 20.75 1.11
N TRP A 148 1.52 20.70 2.40
CA TRP A 148 1.85 19.56 3.25
C TRP A 148 1.15 18.27 2.77
N VAL A 149 -0.12 18.36 2.39
CA VAL A 149 -0.88 17.22 1.88
C VAL A 149 -0.31 16.73 0.56
N TYR A 150 -0.05 17.67 -0.36
CA TYR A 150 0.60 17.31 -1.63
C TYR A 150 2.01 16.77 -1.44
N GLY A 151 2.73 17.25 -0.43
CA GLY A 151 4.03 16.71 -0.05
C GLY A 151 3.97 15.25 0.37
N VAL A 152 2.99 14.85 1.16
CA VAL A 152 2.76 13.44 1.54
C VAL A 152 2.43 12.60 0.31
N CYS A 153 1.55 13.10 -0.57
CA CYS A 153 1.23 12.40 -1.83
C CYS A 153 2.48 12.24 -2.71
N LEU A 154 3.29 13.28 -2.83
CA LEU A 154 4.53 13.26 -3.60
C LEU A 154 5.51 12.23 -3.05
N LEU A 155 5.71 12.20 -1.72
CA LEU A 155 6.56 11.21 -1.06
C LEU A 155 6.05 9.79 -1.31
N GLY A 156 4.73 9.57 -1.23
CA GLY A 156 4.11 8.29 -1.52
C GLY A 156 4.34 7.86 -2.97
N PHE A 157 4.08 8.71 -3.95
CA PHE A 157 4.31 8.40 -5.36
C PHE A 157 5.79 8.18 -5.66
N ALA A 158 6.68 8.99 -5.12
CA ALA A 158 8.13 8.83 -5.28
C ALA A 158 8.62 7.51 -4.68
N ALA A 159 8.14 7.13 -3.48
CA ALA A 159 8.47 5.86 -2.85
C ALA A 159 7.97 4.68 -3.70
N MET A 160 6.71 4.73 -4.20
CA MET A 160 6.15 3.70 -5.07
C MET A 160 6.91 3.61 -6.40
N ALA A 161 7.28 4.74 -7.01
CA ALA A 161 8.10 4.75 -8.22
C ALA A 161 9.46 4.11 -7.97
N PHE A 162 10.15 4.50 -6.90
CA PHE A 162 11.45 3.94 -6.52
C PHE A 162 11.39 2.43 -6.30
N ARG A 163 10.38 1.96 -5.57
CA ARG A 163 10.18 0.51 -5.33
C ARG A 163 9.83 -0.23 -6.62
N SER A 164 9.02 0.36 -7.48
CA SER A 164 8.69 -0.23 -8.78
C SER A 164 9.93 -0.38 -9.68
N VAL A 165 10.83 0.60 -9.66
CA VAL A 165 12.14 0.51 -10.36
C VAL A 165 12.99 -0.61 -9.78
N GLN A 166 13.09 -0.71 -8.44
CA GLN A 166 13.84 -1.80 -7.80
C GLN A 166 13.33 -3.18 -8.23
N ILE A 167 12.00 -3.36 -8.24
CA ILE A 167 11.37 -4.62 -8.65
C ILE A 167 11.62 -4.90 -10.14
N ALA A 168 11.45 -3.91 -11.01
CA ALA A 168 11.70 -4.04 -12.45
C ALA A 168 13.17 -4.43 -12.75
N LEU A 169 14.13 -3.81 -12.06
CA LEU A 169 15.56 -4.15 -12.18
C LEU A 169 15.84 -5.57 -11.66
N PHE A 170 15.19 -5.98 -10.59
CA PHE A 170 15.33 -7.32 -10.03
C PHE A 170 14.79 -8.39 -10.99
N HIS A 171 13.60 -8.16 -11.59
CA HIS A 171 13.05 -9.04 -12.63
C HIS A 171 13.95 -9.11 -13.85
N HIS A 172 14.50 -7.98 -14.29
CA HIS A 172 15.41 -7.95 -15.43
C HIS A 172 16.70 -8.74 -15.17
N ARG A 173 17.28 -8.63 -13.97
CA ARG A 173 18.50 -9.36 -13.57
C ARG A 173 18.28 -10.86 -13.42
N ARG A 174 17.13 -11.29 -12.90
CA ARG A 174 16.79 -12.73 -12.78
C ARG A 174 16.36 -13.36 -14.10
N GLY A 175 16.01 -12.55 -15.09
CA GLY A 175 15.57 -13.04 -16.41
C GLY A 175 14.16 -13.64 -16.44
N TYR A 176 13.43 -13.59 -15.33
CA TYR A 176 12.02 -13.94 -15.22
C TYR A 176 11.31 -13.06 -14.19
N SER A 177 10.01 -12.83 -14.38
CA SER A 177 9.15 -12.12 -13.43
C SER A 177 8.44 -13.12 -12.52
N VAL A 178 8.07 -12.68 -11.32
CA VAL A 178 7.18 -13.44 -10.42
C VAL A 178 5.85 -13.78 -11.10
N LEU A 179 5.40 -12.95 -12.05
CA LEU A 179 4.22 -13.21 -12.89
C LEU A 179 4.40 -14.43 -13.82
N GLU A 180 5.63 -14.73 -14.22
CA GLU A 180 5.98 -15.88 -15.07
C GLU A 180 6.06 -17.19 -14.26
N ARG A 181 6.42 -17.11 -12.98
CA ARG A 181 6.55 -18.24 -12.05
C ARG A 181 6.07 -17.86 -10.65
N PRO A 182 4.77 -17.93 -10.39
CA PRO A 182 4.21 -17.60 -9.08
C PRO A 182 4.74 -18.50 -7.97
N GLU A 183 5.16 -19.72 -8.29
CA GLU A 183 5.75 -20.67 -7.33
C GLU A 183 7.08 -20.18 -6.74
N SER A 184 7.84 -19.35 -7.44
CA SER A 184 9.11 -18.80 -6.95
C SER A 184 8.94 -17.76 -5.83
N SER A 185 7.74 -17.25 -5.62
CA SER A 185 7.44 -16.33 -4.51
C SER A 185 7.32 -17.04 -3.16
N MET A 186 7.19 -18.37 -3.15
CA MET A 186 7.12 -19.19 -1.93
C MET A 186 8.52 -19.56 -1.40
N ASP A 187 9.53 -19.59 -2.27
CA ASP A 187 10.91 -19.91 -1.92
C ASP A 187 11.72 -18.72 -1.34
N ASP A 188 11.21 -17.50 -1.47
CA ASP A 188 11.88 -16.26 -1.04
C ASP A 188 11.36 -15.74 0.34
N LYS A 189 10.64 -16.58 1.14
CA LYS A 189 10.17 -16.21 2.49
C LYS A 189 11.09 -16.73 3.57
#